data_fb49a7a5bbf323f2121d29c336ae8573
#
_entry.id   fb49a7a5bbf323f2121d29c336ae8573
#
_cell.length_a   1.000
_cell.length_b   1.000
_cell.length_c   1.000
_cell.angle_alpha   90.00
_cell.angle_beta   90.00
_cell.angle_gamma   90.00
#
_symmetry.space_group_name_H-M   'P 1'
#
loop_
_entity.id
_entity.type
_entity.pdbx_description
1 polymer ?
#
loop_
_entity_poly.entity_id
_entity_poly.type
_entity_poly.pdbx_seq_one_letter_code
_entity_poly.pdbx_strand_id
1 'polypeptide(L)'
;MQFERFKLVDRILEINTAERTIRCEAIVPTESSILDHHFPGHPLMPGVLMLESMAQTSGWMILGVQGFRKMPFLAAAREAKFRTFVEPGTKLEMSAKMVHDGSGFALTQAQGTHDGKVVCDATITFRVVDFPKPEFKQQMLKFAEELHFPMQMVAND
;
A
#
# COMPACT_ATOMS: atom_id res chain seq x y z
N MET A 1 8.67 -6.31 -4.65
CA MET A 1 8.93 -4.87 -4.33
C MET A 1 10.23 -4.40 -4.98
N GLN A 2 10.35 -3.13 -5.23
CA GLN A 2 11.56 -2.47 -5.74
C GLN A 2 11.78 -1.22 -4.89
N PHE A 3 12.59 -1.33 -3.84
CA PHE A 3 12.78 -0.25 -2.86
C PHE A 3 13.33 1.02 -3.48
N GLU A 4 14.33 0.90 -4.37
CA GLU A 4 14.97 2.01 -5.07
C GLU A 4 14.03 2.77 -6.02
N ARG A 5 12.94 2.15 -6.42
CA ARG A 5 11.86 2.76 -7.22
C ARG A 5 10.65 3.14 -6.39
N PHE A 6 10.72 2.94 -5.10
CA PHE A 6 9.62 3.17 -4.16
C PHE A 6 8.34 2.39 -4.51
N LYS A 7 8.50 1.22 -5.12
CA LYS A 7 7.42 0.30 -5.48
C LYS A 7 7.33 -0.80 -4.41
N LEU A 8 6.39 -0.67 -3.49
CA LEU A 8 6.26 -1.52 -2.31
C LEU A 8 5.03 -2.42 -2.34
N VAL A 9 4.36 -2.50 -3.48
CA VAL A 9 3.31 -3.45 -3.82
C VAL A 9 3.64 -4.05 -5.18
N ASP A 10 3.53 -5.38 -5.32
CA ASP A 10 3.84 -6.07 -6.58
C ASP A 10 2.60 -6.33 -7.41
N ARG A 11 1.49 -6.69 -6.78
CA ARG A 11 0.25 -7.01 -7.48
C ARG A 11 -0.97 -6.83 -6.58
N ILE A 12 -2.05 -6.32 -7.15
CA ILE A 12 -3.35 -6.30 -6.50
C ILE A 12 -4.01 -7.67 -6.75
N LEU A 13 -4.31 -8.38 -5.66
CA LEU A 13 -4.96 -9.69 -5.70
C LEU A 13 -6.47 -9.55 -5.76
N GLU A 14 -7.02 -8.61 -5.00
CA GLU A 14 -8.44 -8.37 -4.89
C GLU A 14 -8.71 -6.95 -4.42
N ILE A 15 -9.74 -6.34 -4.96
CA ILE A 15 -10.31 -5.08 -4.45
C ILE A 15 -11.84 -5.17 -4.50
N ASN A 16 -12.49 -4.74 -3.43
CA ASN A 16 -13.93 -4.57 -3.36
C ASN A 16 -14.24 -3.12 -2.96
N THR A 17 -14.63 -2.32 -3.94
CA THR A 17 -14.92 -0.89 -3.71
C THR A 17 -16.20 -0.66 -2.93
N ALA A 18 -17.19 -1.57 -3.01
CA ALA A 18 -18.42 -1.49 -2.23
C ALA A 18 -18.17 -1.77 -0.74
N GLU A 19 -17.38 -2.78 -0.43
CA GLU A 19 -16.98 -3.12 0.93
C GLU A 19 -15.75 -2.36 1.43
N ARG A 20 -15.09 -1.64 0.52
CA ARG A 20 -13.91 -0.81 0.78
C ARG A 20 -12.75 -1.60 1.37
N THR A 21 -12.43 -2.71 0.72
CA THR A 21 -11.33 -3.61 1.10
C THR A 21 -10.40 -3.87 -0.07
N ILE A 22 -9.14 -4.19 0.23
CA ILE A 22 -8.12 -4.56 -0.74
C ILE A 22 -7.17 -5.61 -0.18
N ARG A 23 -6.65 -6.47 -1.05
CA ARG A 23 -5.53 -7.36 -0.77
C ARG A 23 -4.50 -7.26 -1.89
N CYS A 24 -3.25 -7.18 -1.52
CA CYS A 24 -2.11 -7.08 -2.43
C CYS A 24 -1.03 -8.10 -2.08
N GLU A 25 -0.30 -8.52 -3.07
CA GLU A 25 0.95 -9.25 -2.90
C GLU A 25 2.12 -8.26 -2.86
N ALA A 26 3.04 -8.49 -1.93
CA ALA A 26 4.25 -7.70 -1.77
C ALA A 26 5.41 -8.62 -1.38
N ILE A 27 6.38 -8.77 -2.27
CA ILE A 27 7.53 -9.65 -2.07
C ILE A 27 8.75 -8.80 -1.74
N VAL A 28 9.34 -9.04 -0.57
CA VAL A 28 10.57 -8.35 -0.16
C VAL A 28 11.69 -8.70 -1.13
N PRO A 29 12.40 -7.75 -1.72
CA PRO A 29 13.46 -8.05 -2.67
C PRO A 29 14.59 -8.85 -2.01
N THR A 30 15.28 -9.67 -2.76
CA THR A 30 16.45 -10.41 -2.30
C THR A 30 17.72 -9.58 -2.38
N GLU A 31 17.73 -8.55 -3.21
CA GLU A 31 18.85 -7.64 -3.43
C GLU A 31 18.34 -6.20 -3.42
N SER A 32 18.99 -5.35 -2.65
CA SER A 32 18.69 -3.91 -2.57
C SER A 32 19.80 -3.19 -1.83
N SER A 33 20.16 -2.00 -2.30
CA SER A 33 21.12 -1.13 -1.60
C SER A 33 20.63 -0.77 -0.19
N ILE A 34 19.33 -0.72 0.04
CA ILE A 34 18.73 -0.49 1.37
C ILE A 34 18.99 -1.69 2.28
N LEU A 35 18.78 -2.90 1.79
CA LEU A 35 19.00 -4.13 2.56
C LEU A 35 20.47 -4.34 2.91
N ASP A 36 21.38 -3.95 2.02
CA ASP A 36 22.83 -4.04 2.24
C ASP A 36 23.28 -3.20 3.47
N HIS A 37 22.55 -2.13 3.76
CA HIS A 37 22.82 -1.21 4.87
C HIS A 37 21.88 -1.42 6.07
N HIS A 38 20.85 -2.22 5.92
CA HIS A 38 19.85 -2.48 6.97
C HIS A 38 19.65 -3.98 7.22
N PHE A 39 20.58 -4.67 7.83
CA PHE A 39 21.88 -4.27 8.38
C PHE A 39 23.01 -5.02 7.66
N PRO A 40 24.25 -4.50 7.62
CA PRO A 40 25.35 -5.20 6.98
C PRO A 40 25.52 -6.65 7.48
N GLY A 41 25.50 -7.61 6.55
CA GLY A 41 25.56 -9.05 6.87
C GLY A 41 24.31 -9.65 7.51
N HIS A 42 23.29 -8.85 7.82
CA HIS A 42 22.02 -9.29 8.39
C HIS A 42 20.85 -8.46 7.85
N PRO A 43 20.50 -8.65 6.57
CA PRO A 43 19.47 -7.82 5.93
C PRO A 43 18.09 -8.11 6.49
N LEU A 44 17.38 -7.05 6.83
CA LEU A 44 15.99 -7.08 7.30
C LEU A 44 15.20 -5.98 6.61
N MET A 45 13.95 -6.27 6.28
CA MET A 45 13.05 -5.25 5.75
C MET A 45 12.84 -4.14 6.79
N PRO A 46 13.13 -2.87 6.46
CA PRO A 46 12.86 -1.77 7.37
C PRO A 46 11.37 -1.65 7.71
N GLY A 47 11.05 -1.47 8.99
CA GLY A 47 9.67 -1.30 9.45
C GLY A 47 8.96 -0.12 8.79
N VAL A 48 9.67 0.98 8.54
CA VAL A 48 9.12 2.15 7.83
C VAL A 48 8.72 1.83 6.40
N LEU A 49 9.38 0.88 5.74
CA LEU A 49 8.99 0.42 4.40
C LEU A 49 7.82 -0.56 4.46
N MET A 50 7.64 -1.32 5.53
CA MET A 50 6.40 -2.07 5.76
C MET A 50 5.22 -1.13 5.92
N LEU A 51 5.39 -0.03 6.67
CA LEU A 51 4.38 1.01 6.80
C LEU A 51 4.03 1.63 5.43
N GLU A 52 5.04 1.93 4.62
CA GLU A 52 4.82 2.46 3.27
C GLU A 52 4.10 1.45 2.37
N SER A 53 4.43 0.16 2.45
CA SER A 53 3.70 -0.89 1.73
C SER A 53 2.21 -0.93 2.13
N MET A 54 1.90 -0.82 3.42
CA MET A 54 0.52 -0.70 3.91
C MET A 54 -0.15 0.59 3.40
N ALA A 55 0.58 1.70 3.36
CA ALA A 55 0.07 2.97 2.86
C ALA A 55 -0.22 2.91 1.34
N GLN A 56 0.66 2.33 0.55
CA GLN A 56 0.43 2.15 -0.90
C GLN A 56 -0.77 1.21 -1.14
N THR A 57 -0.89 0.12 -0.40
CA THR A 57 -2.05 -0.79 -0.47
C THR A 57 -3.35 -0.03 -0.19
N SER A 58 -3.39 0.73 0.90
CA SER A 58 -4.54 1.59 1.24
C SER A 58 -4.82 2.64 0.16
N GLY A 59 -3.78 3.24 -0.38
CA GLY A 59 -3.88 4.26 -1.43
C GLY A 59 -4.56 3.74 -2.70
N TRP A 60 -4.23 2.53 -3.13
CA TRP A 60 -4.89 1.89 -4.29
C TRP A 60 -6.38 1.65 -4.04
N MET A 61 -6.74 1.23 -2.84
CA MET A 61 -8.16 1.09 -2.47
C MET A 61 -8.89 2.44 -2.51
N ILE A 62 -8.29 3.49 -1.96
CA ILE A 62 -8.87 4.83 -1.96
C ILE A 62 -9.04 5.34 -3.40
N LEU A 63 -8.04 5.16 -4.26
CA LEU A 63 -8.13 5.51 -5.69
C LEU A 63 -9.30 4.81 -6.36
N GLY A 64 -9.47 3.51 -6.12
CA GLY A 64 -10.60 2.74 -6.66
C GLY A 64 -11.96 3.24 -6.16
N VAL A 65 -12.09 3.46 -4.86
CA VAL A 65 -13.34 4.00 -4.24
C VAL A 65 -13.65 5.40 -4.75
N GLN A 66 -12.62 6.23 -4.97
CA GLN A 66 -12.77 7.59 -5.51
C GLN A 66 -12.88 7.63 -7.05
N GLY A 67 -12.91 6.48 -7.73
CA GLY A 67 -13.00 6.43 -9.20
C GLY A 67 -11.83 7.11 -9.90
N PHE A 68 -10.64 7.15 -9.30
CA PHE A 68 -9.46 7.89 -9.78
C PHE A 68 -9.72 9.39 -10.01
N ARG A 69 -10.70 9.97 -9.31
CA ARG A 69 -10.97 11.41 -9.37
C ARG A 69 -10.10 12.22 -8.40
N LYS A 70 -9.70 11.60 -7.31
CA LYS A 70 -8.90 12.23 -6.24
C LYS A 70 -7.70 11.37 -5.87
N MET A 71 -6.68 12.03 -5.34
CA MET A 71 -5.42 11.41 -4.92
C MET A 71 -5.31 11.38 -3.40
N PRO A 72 -5.04 10.20 -2.79
CA PRO A 72 -4.74 10.10 -1.37
C PRO A 72 -3.27 10.43 -1.11
N PHE A 73 -3.01 11.24 -0.10
CA PHE A 73 -1.68 11.50 0.44
C PHE A 73 -1.62 11.11 1.90
N LEU A 74 -0.56 10.42 2.30
CA LEU A 74 -0.34 10.03 3.69
C LEU A 74 -0.30 11.27 4.59
N ALA A 75 -1.17 11.32 5.59
CA ALA A 75 -1.26 12.42 6.55
C ALA A 75 -0.80 12.02 7.95
N ALA A 76 -1.16 10.82 8.40
CA ALA A 76 -0.77 10.31 9.71
C ALA A 76 -0.79 8.78 9.74
N ALA A 77 0.03 8.21 10.61
CA ALA A 77 -0.04 6.81 10.98
C ALA A 77 -0.13 6.70 12.50
N ARG A 78 -1.00 5.83 12.99
CA ARG A 78 -1.20 5.59 14.42
C ARG A 78 -1.09 4.10 14.71
N GLU A 79 -0.61 3.79 15.92
CA GLU A 79 -0.51 2.42 16.42
C GLU A 79 0.18 1.47 15.44
N ALA A 80 1.18 1.99 14.71
CA ALA A 80 1.98 1.17 13.81
C ALA A 80 2.79 0.17 14.64
N LYS A 81 2.58 -1.11 14.39
CA LYS A 81 3.24 -2.22 15.09
C LYS A 81 3.94 -3.12 14.09
N PHE A 82 5.19 -3.43 14.40
CA PHE A 82 6.05 -4.34 13.64
C PHE A 82 6.36 -5.53 14.54
N ARG A 83 5.69 -6.65 14.31
CA ARG A 83 5.57 -7.74 15.27
C ARG A 83 6.67 -8.78 15.16
N THR A 84 7.36 -8.83 14.02
CA THR A 84 8.45 -9.74 13.77
C THR A 84 9.39 -9.18 12.72
N PHE A 85 10.61 -9.69 12.65
CA PHE A 85 11.52 -9.39 11.56
C PHE A 85 11.05 -10.02 10.27
N VAL A 86 11.26 -9.32 9.18
CA VAL A 86 10.92 -9.78 7.83
C VAL A 86 12.19 -9.79 6.99
N GLU A 87 12.54 -10.97 6.49
CA GLU A 87 13.77 -11.21 5.75
C GLU A 87 13.58 -10.99 4.24
N PRO A 88 14.67 -10.77 3.49
CA PRO A 88 14.64 -10.75 2.02
C PRO A 88 13.97 -12.00 1.44
N GLY A 89 13.22 -11.83 0.36
CA GLY A 89 12.50 -12.92 -0.30
C GLY A 89 11.16 -13.31 0.35
N THR A 90 10.83 -12.75 1.52
CA THR A 90 9.55 -13.02 2.17
C THR A 90 8.38 -12.53 1.32
N LYS A 91 7.40 -13.39 1.10
CA LYS A 91 6.14 -13.04 0.46
C LYS A 91 5.14 -12.57 1.51
N LEU A 92 4.75 -11.29 1.41
CA LEU A 92 3.75 -10.68 2.27
C LEU A 92 2.43 -10.57 1.51
N GLU A 93 1.33 -10.76 2.23
CA GLU A 93 0.02 -10.29 1.80
C GLU A 93 -0.32 -9.03 2.60
N MET A 94 -0.45 -7.92 1.89
CA MET A 94 -0.88 -6.64 2.45
C MET A 94 -2.37 -6.48 2.24
N SER A 95 -3.09 -6.10 3.29
CA SER A 95 -4.52 -5.84 3.22
C SER A 95 -4.89 -4.54 3.91
N ALA A 96 -5.97 -3.94 3.47
CA ALA A 96 -6.51 -2.74 4.09
C ALA A 96 -8.04 -2.71 4.00
N LYS A 97 -8.64 -2.07 4.99
CA LYS A 97 -10.06 -1.74 5.03
C LYS A 97 -10.22 -0.26 5.34
N MET A 98 -11.02 0.43 4.55
CA MET A 98 -11.39 1.81 4.84
C MET A 98 -12.48 1.83 5.89
N VAL A 99 -12.23 2.52 7.01
CA VAL A 99 -13.16 2.63 8.13
C VAL A 99 -13.83 4.00 8.22
N HIS A 100 -13.29 5.00 7.53
CA HIS A 100 -13.88 6.31 7.38
C HIS A 100 -13.49 6.95 6.05
N ASP A 101 -14.43 7.64 5.43
CA ASP A 101 -14.23 8.45 4.23
C ASP A 101 -15.15 9.67 4.30
N GLY A 102 -14.59 10.84 4.37
CA GLY A 102 -15.36 12.09 4.43
C GLY A 102 -14.52 13.30 4.79
N SER A 103 -15.04 14.47 4.45
CA SER A 103 -14.42 15.77 4.76
C SER A 103 -12.99 15.92 4.22
N GLY A 104 -12.67 15.28 3.10
CA GLY A 104 -11.34 15.31 2.49
C GLY A 104 -10.32 14.39 3.15
N PHE A 105 -10.77 13.44 3.98
CA PHE A 105 -9.91 12.45 4.64
C PHE A 105 -10.44 11.04 4.46
N ALA A 106 -9.54 10.06 4.44
CA ALA A 106 -9.84 8.65 4.53
C ALA A 106 -9.02 8.02 5.63
N LEU A 107 -9.63 7.14 6.41
CA LEU A 107 -8.97 6.37 7.46
C LEU A 107 -9.01 4.90 7.10
N THR A 108 -7.86 4.24 7.13
CA THR A 108 -7.73 2.81 6.85
C THR A 108 -7.12 2.06 8.03
N GLN A 109 -7.56 0.82 8.21
CA GLN A 109 -6.86 -0.17 9.00
C GLN A 109 -6.16 -1.11 8.04
N ALA A 110 -4.84 -1.21 8.16
CA ALA A 110 -4.00 -1.99 7.27
C ALA A 110 -3.15 -2.99 8.04
N GLN A 111 -2.81 -4.09 7.39
CA GLN A 111 -1.92 -5.10 7.95
C GLN A 111 -1.14 -5.82 6.86
N GLY A 112 0.01 -6.34 7.23
CA GLY A 112 0.78 -7.30 6.44
C GLY A 112 0.82 -8.65 7.14
N THR A 113 0.65 -9.73 6.36
CA THR A 113 0.73 -11.10 6.86
C THR A 113 1.75 -11.92 6.07
N HIS A 114 2.36 -12.88 6.73
CA HIS A 114 3.18 -13.93 6.12
C HIS A 114 2.72 -15.28 6.67
N ASP A 115 2.40 -16.22 5.79
CA ASP A 115 1.86 -17.53 6.15
C ASP A 115 0.69 -17.44 7.15
N GLY A 116 -0.21 -16.49 6.95
CA GLY A 116 -1.39 -16.24 7.78
C GLY A 116 -1.14 -15.55 9.11
N LYS A 117 0.12 -15.23 9.45
CA LYS A 117 0.47 -14.50 10.69
C LYS A 117 0.68 -13.03 10.42
N VAL A 118 0.09 -12.18 11.25
CA VAL A 118 0.28 -10.73 11.17
C VAL A 118 1.71 -10.37 11.54
N VAL A 119 2.44 -9.71 10.63
CA VAL A 119 3.80 -9.22 10.84
C VAL A 119 3.86 -7.73 11.10
N CYS A 120 2.90 -6.98 10.58
CA CYS A 120 2.76 -5.54 10.83
C CYS A 120 1.29 -5.11 10.70
N ASP A 121 0.93 -4.05 11.39
CA ASP A 121 -0.38 -3.41 11.28
C ASP A 121 -0.30 -1.92 11.65
N ALA A 122 -1.23 -1.13 11.14
CA ALA A 122 -1.33 0.30 11.43
C ALA A 122 -2.72 0.83 11.11
N THR A 123 -3.08 1.94 11.77
CA THR A 123 -4.19 2.80 11.36
C THR A 123 -3.60 3.99 10.62
N ILE A 124 -4.03 4.22 9.38
CA ILE A 124 -3.43 5.20 8.48
C ILE A 124 -4.50 6.20 8.05
N THR A 125 -4.18 7.49 8.21
CA THR A 125 -5.02 8.60 7.75
C THR A 125 -4.43 9.18 6.47
N PHE A 126 -5.28 9.36 5.46
CA PHE A 126 -4.95 10.01 4.19
C PHE A 126 -5.71 11.31 4.05
N ARG A 127 -5.06 12.31 3.50
CA ARG A 127 -5.73 13.46 2.93
C ARG A 127 -6.09 13.16 1.48
N VAL A 128 -7.36 13.31 1.12
CA VAL A 128 -7.89 13.00 -0.20
C VAL A 128 -8.21 14.31 -0.91
N VAL A 129 -7.42 14.64 -1.94
CA VAL A 129 -7.46 15.93 -2.65
C VAL A 129 -7.47 15.71 -4.16
N ASP A 130 -7.74 16.76 -4.91
CA ASP A 130 -7.64 16.71 -6.37
C ASP A 130 -6.19 16.38 -6.80
N PHE A 131 -6.06 15.74 -7.96
CA PHE A 131 -4.74 15.53 -8.53
C PHE A 131 -4.05 16.88 -8.78
N PRO A 132 -2.80 17.04 -8.34
CA PRO A 132 -2.07 18.30 -8.52
C PRO A 132 -1.91 18.71 -9.98
N LYS A 133 -1.80 17.71 -10.88
CA LYS A 133 -1.67 17.88 -12.33
C LYS A 133 -2.31 16.71 -13.06
N PRO A 134 -2.85 16.91 -14.29
CA PRO A 134 -3.43 15.83 -15.09
C PRO A 134 -2.44 14.70 -15.39
N GLU A 135 -1.17 15.03 -15.63
CA GLU A 135 -0.11 14.05 -15.93
C GLU A 135 0.12 13.10 -14.76
N PHE A 136 -0.07 13.58 -13.53
CA PHE A 136 0.06 12.75 -12.34
C PHE A 136 -1.03 11.68 -12.28
N LYS A 137 -2.27 12.02 -12.65
CA LYS A 137 -3.35 11.05 -12.77
C LYS A 137 -3.03 9.98 -13.82
N GLN A 138 -2.53 10.38 -14.98
CA GLN A 138 -2.13 9.45 -16.04
C GLN A 138 -1.02 8.51 -15.57
N GLN A 139 -0.06 9.01 -14.80
CA GLN A 139 1.00 8.20 -14.22
C GLN A 139 0.44 7.17 -13.23
N MET A 140 -0.52 7.55 -12.39
CA MET A 140 -1.17 6.63 -11.45
C MET A 140 -1.99 5.55 -12.17
N LEU A 141 -2.67 5.88 -13.26
CA LEU A 141 -3.39 4.90 -14.08
C LEU A 141 -2.43 3.90 -14.73
N LYS A 142 -1.26 4.36 -15.20
CA LYS A 142 -0.23 3.48 -15.72
C LYS A 142 0.31 2.52 -14.66
N PHE A 143 0.59 3.00 -13.44
CA PHE A 143 0.99 2.15 -12.33
C PHE A 143 -0.10 1.14 -11.95
N ALA A 144 -1.39 1.53 -12.04
CA ALA A 144 -2.51 0.63 -11.80
C ALA A 144 -2.50 -0.56 -12.79
N GLU A 145 -2.20 -0.32 -14.07
CA GLU A 145 -2.06 -1.39 -15.07
C GLU A 145 -0.92 -2.35 -14.71
N GLU A 146 0.23 -1.84 -14.30
CA GLU A 146 1.38 -2.65 -13.88
C GLU A 146 1.08 -3.54 -12.67
N LEU A 147 0.20 -3.09 -11.77
CA LEU A 147 -0.22 -3.83 -10.59
C LEU A 147 -1.43 -4.74 -10.84
N HIS A 148 -1.91 -4.84 -12.06
CA HIS A 148 -3.11 -5.58 -12.42
C HIS A 148 -4.36 -5.09 -11.67
N PHE A 149 -4.51 -3.77 -11.53
CA PHE A 149 -5.68 -3.16 -10.91
C PHE A 149 -6.93 -3.52 -11.71
N PRO A 150 -7.97 -4.13 -11.09
CA PRO A 150 -9.19 -4.50 -11.79
C PRO A 150 -10.07 -3.26 -12.04
N MET A 151 -9.84 -2.57 -13.15
CA MET A 151 -10.51 -1.31 -13.50
C MET A 151 -12.03 -1.40 -13.53
N GLN A 152 -12.60 -2.60 -13.74
CA GLN A 152 -14.04 -2.84 -13.68
C GLN A 152 -14.62 -2.68 -12.27
N MET A 153 -13.77 -2.72 -11.24
CA MET A 153 -14.17 -2.53 -9.83
C MET A 153 -14.07 -1.07 -9.36
N VAL A 154 -13.65 -0.17 -10.25
CA VAL A 154 -13.62 1.26 -9.96
C VAL A 154 -15.05 1.74 -9.72
N ALA A 155 -15.26 2.50 -8.65
CA ALA A 155 -16.56 3.08 -8.38
C ALA A 155 -16.95 4.06 -9.50
N ASN A 156 -18.07 3.80 -10.12
CA ASN A 156 -18.71 4.72 -11.06
C ASN A 156 -19.61 5.68 -10.30
N ASP A 157 -19.81 6.88 -10.85
CA ASP A 157 -20.73 7.88 -10.28
C ASP A 157 -22.18 7.40 -10.28
#